data_623bf4054e4462585c1763b19d9112e7
#
_entry.id   623bf4054e4462585c1763b19d9112e7
#
_cell.length_a   1.000
_cell.length_b   1.000
_cell.length_c   1.000
_cell.angle_alpha   90.00
_cell.angle_beta   90.00
_cell.angle_gamma   90.00
#
_symmetry.space_group_name_H-M   'P 1'
#
loop_
_entity.id
_entity.type
_entity.pdbx_description
1 polymer ?
#
loop_
_entity_poly.entity_id
_entity_poly.type
_entity_poly.pdbx_seq_one_letter_code
_entity_poly.pdbx_strand_id
1 'polypeptide(L)'
;SGADQHLIMDLGYGIYNYEGKTRWTDVRVENDTLLTGLRITSGWARENYTYFAISFSKPVLNYGARDRRPLPYSGFWRKFDLSRNFPEVAGRDIVMHFDFGNGPEPLVVKVAISAVSVDGALANLEAEASPYTFEEIRQQAADQWRKELSIVSVEGDEKARTMFYTSLYHTMINPSVYNDVDGSYRGVDHRVHKLAEGETNYTVFSLWDTYRALHPLFNLIGRE
;
A
#
# COMPACT_ATOMS: atom_id res chain seq x y z
N SER A 1 -20.81 1.57 -20.83
CA SER A 1 -20.22 1.92 -22.14
C SER A 1 -18.94 1.10 -22.28
N GLY A 2 -18.91 0.08 -23.13
CA GLY A 2 -17.85 -0.91 -23.29
C GLY A 2 -16.47 -0.37 -23.67
N ALA A 3 -15.85 0.37 -22.77
CA ALA A 3 -14.48 0.83 -22.93
C ALA A 3 -13.51 -0.30 -22.51
N ASP A 4 -12.40 -0.40 -23.20
CA ASP A 4 -11.27 -1.26 -22.81
C ASP A 4 -10.82 -0.92 -21.39
N GLN A 5 -10.66 -1.91 -20.56
CA GLN A 5 -10.23 -1.75 -19.18
C GLN A 5 -8.76 -2.12 -19.06
N HIS A 6 -7.94 -1.13 -18.74
CA HIS A 6 -6.51 -1.29 -18.57
C HIS A 6 -6.07 -0.77 -17.21
N LEU A 7 -5.03 -1.39 -16.66
CA LEU A 7 -4.34 -0.95 -15.45
C LEU A 7 -2.86 -0.77 -15.74
N ILE A 8 -2.28 0.31 -15.23
CA ILE A 8 -0.83 0.51 -15.21
C ILE A 8 -0.37 0.47 -13.76
N MET A 9 0.62 -0.37 -13.47
CA MET A 9 1.29 -0.46 -12.18
C MET A 9 2.72 0.07 -12.31
N ASP A 10 3.00 1.22 -11.70
CA ASP A 10 4.33 1.82 -11.71
C ASP A 10 5.03 1.62 -10.36
N LEU A 11 5.93 0.64 -10.30
CA LEU A 11 6.70 0.32 -9.09
C LEU A 11 7.90 1.24 -8.87
N GLY A 12 8.27 2.04 -9.87
CA GLY A 12 9.33 3.03 -9.75
C GLY A 12 8.85 4.36 -9.18
N TYR A 13 7.54 4.63 -9.21
CA TYR A 13 6.98 5.91 -8.78
C TYR A 13 7.19 6.17 -7.28
N GLY A 14 7.44 7.41 -6.93
CA GLY A 14 7.54 7.87 -5.54
C GLY A 14 7.32 9.38 -5.44
N ILE A 15 6.93 9.87 -4.27
CA ILE A 15 6.64 11.30 -4.02
C ILE A 15 7.84 12.18 -4.39
N TYR A 16 9.03 11.74 -4.04
CA TYR A 16 10.28 12.37 -4.45
C TYR A 16 11.05 11.40 -5.32
N ASN A 17 10.93 11.56 -6.64
CA ASN A 17 11.61 10.70 -7.61
C ASN A 17 13.04 11.18 -7.83
N TYR A 18 13.95 10.77 -6.95
CA TYR A 18 15.39 10.88 -7.18
C TYR A 18 15.98 9.53 -7.58
N GLU A 19 17.06 9.58 -8.33
CA GLU A 19 17.74 8.37 -8.78
C GLU A 19 18.15 7.48 -7.61
N GLY A 20 17.87 6.19 -7.73
CA GLY A 20 18.22 5.19 -6.72
C GLY A 20 17.27 5.08 -5.53
N LYS A 21 16.16 5.82 -5.49
CA LYS A 21 15.14 5.65 -4.43
C LYS A 21 14.54 4.26 -4.44
N THR A 22 14.10 3.76 -5.60
CA THR A 22 13.72 2.35 -5.77
C THR A 22 14.98 1.54 -6.03
N ARG A 23 15.27 0.61 -5.13
CA ARG A 23 16.46 -0.25 -5.19
C ARG A 23 16.20 -1.50 -6.00
N TRP A 24 15.04 -2.13 -5.75
CA TRP A 24 14.64 -3.36 -6.41
C TRP A 24 13.13 -3.52 -6.38
N THR A 25 12.60 -4.16 -7.39
CA THR A 25 11.20 -4.58 -7.47
C THR A 25 11.14 -5.99 -8.03
N ASP A 26 10.19 -6.75 -7.55
CA ASP A 26 9.87 -8.09 -8.01
C ASP A 26 8.36 -8.24 -8.09
N VAL A 27 7.86 -8.82 -9.18
CA VAL A 27 6.43 -9.08 -9.38
C VAL A 27 6.26 -10.48 -9.92
N ARG A 28 5.33 -11.20 -9.35
CA ARG A 28 4.90 -12.50 -9.81
C ARG A 28 3.40 -12.51 -10.09
N VAL A 29 3.04 -13.00 -11.27
CA VAL A 29 1.66 -13.30 -11.64
C VAL A 29 1.37 -14.71 -11.17
N GLU A 30 0.66 -14.84 -10.06
CA GLU A 30 0.34 -16.14 -9.45
C GLU A 30 -0.73 -16.88 -10.26
N ASN A 31 -1.72 -16.14 -10.74
CA ASN A 31 -2.76 -16.60 -11.64
C ASN A 31 -3.39 -15.40 -12.36
N ASP A 32 -4.47 -15.61 -13.08
CA ASP A 32 -5.14 -14.57 -13.87
C ASP A 32 -5.83 -13.47 -13.06
N THR A 33 -5.97 -13.64 -11.74
CA THR A 33 -6.62 -12.66 -10.85
C THR A 33 -5.75 -12.24 -9.66
N LEU A 34 -4.53 -12.78 -9.53
CA LEU A 34 -3.68 -12.53 -8.37
C LEU A 34 -2.24 -12.21 -8.77
N LEU A 35 -1.72 -11.11 -8.25
CA LEU A 35 -0.32 -10.73 -8.30
C LEU A 35 0.26 -10.67 -6.90
N THR A 36 1.53 -11.03 -6.78
CA THR A 36 2.34 -10.80 -5.58
C THR A 36 3.64 -10.11 -5.94
N GLY A 37 4.32 -9.56 -4.97
CA GLY A 37 5.62 -8.97 -5.23
C GLY A 37 6.25 -8.25 -4.05
N LEU A 38 7.36 -7.60 -4.37
CA LEU A 38 8.18 -6.87 -3.44
C LEU A 38 8.67 -5.57 -4.09
N ARG A 39 8.67 -4.50 -3.31
CA ARG A 39 9.35 -3.26 -3.63
C ARG A 39 10.29 -2.89 -2.51
N ILE A 40 11.58 -2.70 -2.83
CA ILE A 40 12.59 -2.21 -1.90
C ILE A 40 12.93 -0.77 -2.25
N THR A 41 12.79 0.12 -1.29
CA THR A 41 13.15 1.53 -1.45
C THR A 41 14.19 1.95 -0.42
N SER A 42 14.86 3.06 -0.69
CA SER A 42 15.74 3.75 0.25
C SER A 42 15.40 5.23 0.32
N GLY A 43 15.78 5.86 1.40
CA GLY A 43 15.51 7.27 1.65
C GLY A 43 15.84 7.58 3.10
N TRP A 44 14.87 8.04 3.86
CA TRP A 44 15.00 8.23 5.31
C TRP A 44 15.34 6.93 6.04
N ALA A 45 14.68 5.83 5.69
CA ALA A 45 15.15 4.51 6.05
C ALA A 45 16.21 4.05 5.03
N ARG A 46 17.25 3.34 5.50
CA ARG A 46 18.28 2.76 4.62
C ARG A 46 17.67 1.80 3.62
N GLU A 47 16.75 0.98 4.10
CA GLU A 47 15.95 0.04 3.32
C GLU A 47 14.53 -0.01 3.88
N ASN A 48 13.56 0.05 2.99
CA ASN A 48 12.16 -0.13 3.31
C ASN A 48 11.59 -1.21 2.39
N TYR A 49 11.07 -2.27 2.99
CA TYR A 49 10.49 -3.41 2.30
C TYR A 49 8.98 -3.25 2.26
N THR A 50 8.42 -3.33 1.07
CA THR A 50 6.97 -3.37 0.87
C THR A 50 6.64 -4.58 0.02
N TYR A 51 6.23 -5.65 0.67
CA TYR A 51 5.61 -6.79 0.01
C TYR A 51 4.17 -6.45 -0.30
N PHE A 52 3.63 -6.97 -1.38
CA PHE A 52 2.25 -6.71 -1.77
C PHE A 52 1.57 -7.95 -2.34
N ALA A 53 0.25 -7.98 -2.17
CA ALA A 53 -0.66 -8.88 -2.86
C ALA A 53 -1.78 -8.04 -3.48
N ILE A 54 -2.07 -8.29 -4.76
CA ILE A 54 -3.08 -7.55 -5.53
C ILE A 54 -4.02 -8.54 -6.17
N SER A 55 -5.32 -8.42 -5.86
CA SER A 55 -6.35 -9.22 -6.50
C SER A 55 -7.24 -8.38 -7.40
N PHE A 56 -7.68 -9.00 -8.49
CA PHE A 56 -8.57 -8.40 -9.48
C PHE A 56 -9.92 -9.12 -9.49
N SER A 57 -11.00 -8.39 -9.66
CA SER A 57 -12.36 -8.96 -9.80
C SER A 57 -12.61 -9.61 -11.16
N LYS A 58 -11.68 -9.46 -12.11
CA LYS A 58 -11.74 -10.00 -13.46
C LYS A 58 -10.40 -10.64 -13.83
N PRO A 59 -10.41 -11.68 -14.66
CA PRO A 59 -9.17 -12.28 -15.16
C PRO A 59 -8.40 -11.29 -16.04
N VAL A 60 -7.10 -11.25 -15.87
CA VAL A 60 -6.16 -10.55 -16.75
C VAL A 60 -6.03 -11.34 -18.05
N LEU A 61 -6.36 -10.72 -19.17
CA LEU A 61 -6.27 -11.34 -20.50
C LEU A 61 -4.85 -11.28 -21.05
N ASN A 62 -4.21 -10.12 -20.90
CA ASN A 62 -2.85 -9.89 -21.32
C ASN A 62 -2.15 -8.96 -20.34
N TYR A 63 -0.87 -9.14 -20.17
CA TYR A 63 -0.02 -8.24 -19.40
C TYR A 63 1.39 -8.19 -19.98
N GLY A 64 2.12 -7.15 -19.62
CA GLY A 64 3.52 -7.03 -19.99
C GLY A 64 4.25 -6.11 -19.03
N ALA A 65 5.55 -6.20 -19.03
CA ALA A 65 6.42 -5.44 -18.17
C ALA A 65 7.55 -4.76 -18.96
N ARG A 66 8.00 -3.63 -18.44
CA ARG A 66 9.17 -2.91 -18.91
C ARG A 66 9.99 -2.44 -17.72
N ASP A 67 11.29 -2.75 -17.73
CA ASP A 67 12.25 -2.09 -16.85
C ASP A 67 12.77 -0.82 -17.54
N ARG A 68 12.52 0.36 -16.93
CA ARG A 68 13.01 1.64 -17.44
C ARG A 68 14.49 1.87 -17.15
N ARG A 69 15.07 1.11 -16.21
CA ARG A 69 16.50 1.13 -15.84
C ARG A 69 17.13 -0.26 -15.88
N PRO A 70 17.11 -0.92 -17.05
CA PRO A 70 17.63 -2.27 -17.16
C PRO A 70 19.12 -2.31 -16.81
N LEU A 71 19.53 -3.38 -16.16
CA LEU A 71 20.94 -3.62 -15.91
C LEU A 71 21.66 -3.78 -17.25
N PRO A 72 22.77 -3.04 -17.50
CA PRO A 72 23.58 -3.24 -18.68
C PRO A 72 24.26 -4.61 -18.56
N TYR A 73 23.76 -5.57 -19.28
CA TYR A 73 24.34 -6.90 -19.35
C TYR A 73 24.56 -7.30 -20.80
N SER A 74 25.79 -7.64 -21.13
CA SER A 74 26.21 -8.03 -22.49
C SER A 74 26.61 -9.51 -22.58
N GLY A 75 26.26 -10.32 -21.59
CA GLY A 75 26.64 -11.72 -21.53
C GLY A 75 25.73 -12.69 -22.26
N PHE A 76 25.96 -13.97 -22.04
CA PHE A 76 25.23 -15.08 -22.63
C PHE A 76 23.89 -15.33 -21.97
N TRP A 77 23.02 -14.32 -21.95
CA TRP A 77 21.67 -14.47 -21.42
C TRP A 77 20.65 -14.70 -22.49
N ARG A 78 19.79 -15.70 -22.27
CA ARG A 78 18.56 -15.79 -23.01
C ARG A 78 17.65 -14.66 -22.50
N LYS A 79 17.36 -13.70 -23.34
CA LYS A 79 16.40 -12.65 -23.01
C LYS A 79 14.99 -13.21 -23.12
N PHE A 80 14.23 -13.12 -22.04
CA PHE A 80 12.79 -13.37 -22.05
C PHE A 80 12.08 -12.15 -22.60
N ASP A 81 11.00 -12.35 -23.32
CA ASP A 81 10.14 -11.28 -23.77
C ASP A 81 9.18 -10.90 -22.63
N LEU A 82 9.60 -9.97 -21.80
CA LEU A 82 8.79 -9.46 -20.68
C LEU A 82 7.56 -8.68 -21.14
N SER A 83 7.46 -8.34 -22.44
CA SER A 83 6.32 -7.60 -22.96
C SER A 83 5.07 -8.46 -23.19
N ARG A 84 5.20 -9.79 -23.06
CA ARG A 84 4.12 -10.74 -23.36
C ARG A 84 3.96 -11.81 -22.28
N ASN A 85 3.05 -11.55 -21.34
CA ASN A 85 2.55 -12.55 -20.38
C ASN A 85 3.65 -13.39 -19.70
N PHE A 86 4.81 -12.79 -19.42
CA PHE A 86 5.87 -13.48 -18.69
C PHE A 86 5.57 -13.40 -17.19
N PRO A 87 5.45 -14.54 -16.47
CA PRO A 87 4.82 -14.58 -15.15
C PRO A 87 5.64 -13.97 -14.03
N GLU A 88 6.93 -13.72 -14.24
CA GLU A 88 7.82 -13.20 -13.19
C GLU A 88 8.75 -12.15 -13.77
N VAL A 89 8.79 -10.99 -13.14
CA VAL A 89 9.64 -9.89 -13.57
C VAL A 89 10.29 -9.23 -12.36
N ALA A 90 11.59 -9.00 -12.45
CA ALA A 90 12.34 -8.29 -11.43
C ALA A 90 13.27 -7.26 -12.08
N GLY A 91 13.47 -6.14 -11.40
CA GLY A 91 14.31 -5.07 -11.91
C GLY A 91 14.33 -3.86 -10.98
N ARG A 92 14.96 -2.79 -11.46
CA ARG A 92 15.13 -1.56 -10.66
C ARG A 92 14.00 -0.56 -10.83
N ASP A 93 13.25 -0.63 -11.93
CA ASP A 93 12.26 0.37 -12.28
C ASP A 93 11.20 -0.24 -13.21
N ILE A 94 10.45 -1.18 -12.63
CA ILE A 94 9.44 -1.96 -13.35
C ILE A 94 8.14 -1.17 -13.47
N VAL A 95 7.63 -1.12 -14.69
CA VAL A 95 6.25 -0.70 -14.99
C VAL A 95 5.56 -1.86 -15.67
N MET A 96 4.38 -2.20 -15.20
CA MET A 96 3.54 -3.24 -15.81
C MET A 96 2.24 -2.63 -16.36
N HIS A 97 1.72 -3.25 -17.39
CA HIS A 97 0.37 -3.00 -17.89
C HIS A 97 -0.43 -4.29 -17.88
N PHE A 98 -1.72 -4.16 -17.64
CA PHE A 98 -2.67 -5.27 -17.59
C PHE A 98 -3.88 -4.89 -18.43
N ASP A 99 -4.38 -5.84 -19.22
CA ASP A 99 -5.56 -5.71 -20.06
C ASP A 99 -6.63 -6.69 -19.56
N PHE A 100 -7.81 -6.15 -19.29
CA PHE A 100 -8.98 -6.89 -18.81
C PHE A 100 -10.08 -7.01 -19.86
N GLY A 101 -9.83 -6.50 -21.08
CA GLY A 101 -10.79 -6.48 -22.16
C GLY A 101 -11.94 -5.50 -21.95
N ASN A 102 -12.99 -5.72 -22.71
CA ASN A 102 -14.19 -4.88 -22.70
C ASN A 102 -15.26 -5.44 -21.77
N GLY A 103 -15.93 -4.58 -21.03
CA GLY A 103 -17.07 -4.99 -20.22
C GLY A 103 -17.78 -3.82 -19.54
N PRO A 104 -19.09 -3.97 -19.23
CA PRO A 104 -19.86 -2.95 -18.51
C PRO A 104 -19.53 -2.90 -17.03
N GLU A 105 -19.10 -4.02 -16.46
CA GLU A 105 -18.84 -4.16 -15.03
C GLU A 105 -17.54 -3.45 -14.64
N PRO A 106 -17.51 -2.71 -13.53
CA PRO A 106 -16.30 -2.09 -13.04
C PRO A 106 -15.24 -3.14 -12.67
N LEU A 107 -13.97 -2.81 -12.93
CA LEU A 107 -12.85 -3.57 -12.40
C LEU A 107 -12.63 -3.15 -10.94
N VAL A 108 -12.72 -4.10 -10.03
CA VAL A 108 -12.34 -3.92 -8.62
C VAL A 108 -10.93 -4.45 -8.43
N VAL A 109 -10.08 -3.62 -7.84
CA VAL A 109 -8.69 -3.97 -7.49
C VAL A 109 -8.57 -3.89 -5.98
N LYS A 110 -8.14 -4.97 -5.34
CA LYS A 110 -7.84 -5.04 -3.90
C LYS A 110 -6.35 -5.17 -3.73
N VAL A 111 -5.79 -4.34 -2.87
CA VAL A 111 -4.35 -4.28 -2.60
C VAL A 111 -4.12 -4.42 -1.11
N ALA A 112 -3.27 -5.35 -0.73
CA ALA A 112 -2.73 -5.45 0.62
C ALA A 112 -1.21 -5.37 0.58
N ILE A 113 -0.63 -4.86 1.65
CA ILE A 113 0.81 -4.71 1.82
C ILE A 113 1.27 -5.34 3.13
N SER A 114 2.53 -5.73 3.19
CA SER A 114 3.22 -6.19 4.38
C SER A 114 4.65 -5.66 4.39
N ALA A 115 5.18 -5.36 5.56
CA ALA A 115 6.60 -5.08 5.73
C ALA A 115 7.43 -6.37 5.98
N VAL A 116 6.76 -7.52 6.11
CA VAL A 116 7.35 -8.78 6.55
C VAL A 116 7.62 -9.72 5.39
N SER A 117 6.57 -10.10 4.65
CA SER A 117 6.65 -11.12 3.59
C SER A 117 5.48 -11.03 2.59
N VAL A 118 5.61 -11.75 1.47
CA VAL A 118 4.49 -11.97 0.53
C VAL A 118 3.35 -12.72 1.23
N ASP A 119 3.65 -13.72 2.05
CA ASP A 119 2.63 -14.48 2.79
C ASP A 119 1.88 -13.59 3.78
N GLY A 120 2.58 -12.63 4.42
CA GLY A 120 1.94 -11.60 5.25
C GLY A 120 0.99 -10.71 4.43
N ALA A 121 1.41 -10.27 3.25
CA ALA A 121 0.54 -9.47 2.36
C ALA A 121 -0.68 -10.27 1.89
N LEU A 122 -0.53 -11.56 1.59
CA LEU A 122 -1.65 -12.45 1.24
C LEU A 122 -2.61 -12.64 2.42
N ALA A 123 -2.08 -12.87 3.63
CA ALA A 123 -2.91 -13.00 4.83
C ALA A 123 -3.68 -11.70 5.14
N ASN A 124 -3.05 -10.54 4.99
CA ASN A 124 -3.71 -9.24 5.12
C ASN A 124 -4.79 -9.05 4.05
N LEU A 125 -4.52 -9.42 2.79
CA LEU A 125 -5.51 -9.37 1.71
C LEU A 125 -6.73 -10.21 2.03
N GLU A 126 -6.52 -11.44 2.49
CA GLU A 126 -7.59 -12.39 2.81
C GLU A 126 -8.44 -11.92 4.00
N ALA A 127 -7.80 -11.40 5.06
CA ALA A 127 -8.51 -10.98 6.27
C ALA A 127 -9.22 -9.63 6.12
N GLU A 128 -8.59 -8.66 5.45
CA GLU A 128 -9.02 -7.26 5.49
C GLU A 128 -9.78 -6.80 4.24
N ALA A 129 -9.57 -7.46 3.10
CA ALA A 129 -10.14 -7.00 1.84
C ALA A 129 -10.98 -8.08 1.10
N SER A 130 -10.52 -9.33 1.04
CA SER A 130 -11.17 -10.37 0.25
C SER A 130 -12.64 -10.61 0.60
N PRO A 131 -13.05 -10.65 1.88
CA PRO A 131 -14.42 -10.94 2.25
C PRO A 131 -15.41 -9.83 1.93
N TYR A 132 -14.93 -8.62 1.63
CA TYR A 132 -15.77 -7.42 1.57
C TYR A 132 -15.90 -6.86 0.16
N THR A 133 -17.06 -6.28 -0.13
CA THR A 133 -17.27 -5.44 -1.32
C THR A 133 -16.64 -4.05 -1.13
N PHE A 134 -16.49 -3.31 -2.22
CA PHE A 134 -16.01 -1.92 -2.16
C PHE A 134 -16.88 -1.04 -1.25
N GLU A 135 -18.22 -1.18 -1.32
CA GLU A 135 -19.13 -0.38 -0.52
C GLU A 135 -19.04 -0.72 0.97
N GLU A 136 -18.84 -2.00 1.32
CA GLU A 136 -18.63 -2.40 2.71
C GLU A 136 -17.34 -1.83 3.28
N ILE A 137 -16.23 -1.90 2.56
CA ILE A 137 -14.95 -1.29 2.99
C ILE A 137 -15.10 0.23 3.11
N ARG A 138 -15.74 0.88 2.14
CA ARG A 138 -16.01 2.32 2.19
C ARG A 138 -16.84 2.70 3.42
N GLN A 139 -17.86 1.91 3.74
CA GLN A 139 -18.72 2.17 4.90
C GLN A 139 -17.95 1.94 6.21
N GLN A 140 -17.20 0.83 6.33
CA GLN A 140 -16.37 0.54 7.51
C GLN A 140 -15.35 1.67 7.76
N ALA A 141 -14.66 2.13 6.73
CA ALA A 141 -13.72 3.23 6.84
C ALA A 141 -14.41 4.54 7.28
N ALA A 142 -15.59 4.84 6.73
CA ALA A 142 -16.36 6.02 7.11
C ALA A 142 -16.82 5.95 8.57
N ASP A 143 -17.26 4.79 9.05
CA ASP A 143 -17.73 4.59 10.41
C ASP A 143 -16.56 4.66 11.41
N GLN A 144 -15.41 4.09 11.07
CA GLN A 144 -14.22 4.19 11.90
C GLN A 144 -13.75 5.63 12.02
N TRP A 145 -13.68 6.39 10.93
CA TRP A 145 -13.33 7.80 10.97
C TRP A 145 -14.34 8.63 11.75
N ARG A 146 -15.64 8.35 11.64
CA ARG A 146 -16.66 9.03 12.48
C ARG A 146 -16.43 8.76 13.96
N LYS A 147 -16.12 7.52 14.33
CA LYS A 147 -15.80 7.14 15.70
C LYS A 147 -14.60 7.93 16.22
N GLU A 148 -13.48 7.91 15.51
CA GLU A 148 -12.26 8.60 15.92
C GLU A 148 -12.43 10.12 16.01
N LEU A 149 -13.10 10.74 15.04
CA LEU A 149 -13.33 12.18 15.03
C LEU A 149 -14.38 12.63 16.06
N SER A 150 -15.21 11.72 16.56
CA SER A 150 -16.22 12.03 17.59
C SER A 150 -15.64 12.29 18.97
N ILE A 151 -14.34 12.09 19.18
CA ILE A 151 -13.67 12.35 20.46
C ILE A 151 -13.77 13.81 20.88
N VAL A 152 -13.95 14.73 19.92
CA VAL A 152 -14.20 16.15 20.17
C VAL A 152 -15.48 16.57 19.44
N SER A 153 -16.43 17.13 20.18
CA SER A 153 -17.64 17.72 19.62
C SER A 153 -17.52 19.23 19.59
N VAL A 154 -17.79 19.86 18.46
CA VAL A 154 -17.77 21.31 18.31
C VAL A 154 -19.10 21.83 17.76
N GLU A 155 -19.56 22.96 18.30
CA GLU A 155 -20.69 23.71 17.81
C GLU A 155 -20.21 24.92 17.00
N GLY A 156 -20.95 25.30 15.97
CA GLY A 156 -20.61 26.40 15.09
C GLY A 156 -21.32 26.30 13.74
N ASP A 157 -21.04 27.25 12.85
CA ASP A 157 -21.51 27.20 11.50
C ASP A 157 -20.85 26.03 10.70
N GLU A 158 -21.44 25.65 9.58
CA GLU A 158 -20.99 24.52 8.76
C GLU A 158 -19.52 24.66 8.32
N LYS A 159 -19.11 25.88 7.96
CA LYS A 159 -17.74 26.15 7.51
C LYS A 159 -16.73 25.94 8.64
N ALA A 160 -17.01 26.48 9.82
CA ALA A 160 -16.16 26.33 11.00
C ALA A 160 -16.05 24.87 11.42
N ARG A 161 -17.16 24.13 11.44
CA ARG A 161 -17.17 22.68 11.72
C ARG A 161 -16.38 21.88 10.70
N THR A 162 -16.57 22.15 9.40
CA THR A 162 -15.82 21.48 8.33
C THR A 162 -14.32 21.72 8.47
N MET A 163 -13.90 22.97 8.72
CA MET A 163 -12.49 23.31 8.92
C MET A 163 -11.91 22.58 10.15
N PHE A 164 -12.66 22.55 11.26
CA PHE A 164 -12.22 21.89 12.47
C PHE A 164 -12.01 20.37 12.25
N TYR A 165 -13.03 19.66 11.75
CA TYR A 165 -12.93 18.22 11.56
C TYR A 165 -11.95 17.83 10.46
N THR A 166 -11.79 18.64 9.42
CA THR A 166 -10.72 18.43 8.42
C THR A 166 -9.34 18.56 9.06
N SER A 167 -9.14 19.55 9.91
CA SER A 167 -7.88 19.73 10.63
C SER A 167 -7.62 18.58 11.61
N LEU A 168 -8.64 18.17 12.37
CA LEU A 168 -8.52 17.04 13.29
C LEU A 168 -8.20 15.73 12.54
N TYR A 169 -8.88 15.47 11.41
CA TYR A 169 -8.56 14.34 10.52
C TYR A 169 -7.09 14.36 10.08
N HIS A 170 -6.57 15.51 9.65
CA HIS A 170 -5.18 15.62 9.24
C HIS A 170 -4.19 15.29 10.36
N THR A 171 -4.54 15.56 11.62
CA THR A 171 -3.68 15.21 12.75
C THR A 171 -3.61 13.72 13.02
N MET A 172 -4.61 12.95 12.56
CA MET A 172 -4.76 11.52 12.81
C MET A 172 -4.34 10.63 11.62
N ILE A 173 -3.88 11.22 10.49
CA ILE A 173 -3.41 10.45 9.33
C ILE A 173 -2.15 9.63 9.64
N ASN A 174 -1.34 10.11 10.58
CA ASN A 174 -0.13 9.46 11.03
C ASN A 174 -0.12 9.41 12.59
N PRO A 175 0.33 8.31 13.22
CA PRO A 175 1.01 7.16 12.65
C PRO A 175 0.04 6.16 11.99
N SER A 176 0.56 5.34 11.07
CA SER A 176 -0.21 4.24 10.48
C SER A 176 0.09 2.94 11.20
N VAL A 177 -0.86 2.02 11.25
CA VAL A 177 -0.63 0.64 11.70
C VAL A 177 0.48 0.02 10.84
N TYR A 178 1.44 -0.64 11.48
CA TYR A 178 2.61 -1.20 10.85
C TYR A 178 2.90 -2.61 11.36
N ASN A 179 1.89 -3.45 11.32
CA ASN A 179 1.97 -4.90 11.55
C ASN A 179 0.97 -5.63 10.66
N ASP A 180 1.27 -6.87 10.38
CA ASP A 180 0.37 -7.78 9.68
C ASP A 180 -0.76 -8.25 10.60
N VAL A 181 -1.81 -8.84 10.04
CA VAL A 181 -2.97 -9.35 10.79
C VAL A 181 -2.62 -10.43 11.82
N ASP A 182 -1.50 -11.12 11.61
CA ASP A 182 -0.98 -12.09 12.56
C ASP A 182 -0.13 -11.47 13.68
N GLY A 183 0.02 -10.14 13.70
CA GLY A 183 0.85 -9.39 14.65
C GLY A 183 2.34 -9.34 14.31
N SER A 184 2.76 -9.87 13.16
CA SER A 184 4.17 -9.77 12.73
C SER A 184 4.48 -8.37 12.19
N TYR A 185 5.68 -7.87 12.49
CA TYR A 185 6.15 -6.58 11.98
C TYR A 185 7.67 -6.56 11.81
N ARG A 186 8.17 -5.66 10.97
CA ARG A 186 9.61 -5.45 10.80
C ARG A 186 10.06 -4.28 11.67
N GLY A 187 10.96 -4.56 12.62
CA GLY A 187 11.53 -3.56 13.49
C GLY A 187 12.57 -2.67 12.81
N VAL A 188 12.98 -1.61 13.50
CA VAL A 188 14.06 -0.70 13.05
C VAL A 188 15.43 -1.40 12.97
N ASP A 189 15.57 -2.55 13.59
CA ASP A 189 16.71 -3.47 13.50
C ASP A 189 16.68 -4.35 12.23
N HIS A 190 15.71 -4.15 11.36
CA HIS A 190 15.42 -4.91 10.14
C HIS A 190 15.03 -6.39 10.39
N ARG A 191 14.78 -6.77 11.65
CA ARG A 191 14.30 -8.11 11.99
C ARG A 191 12.77 -8.16 12.05
N VAL A 192 12.25 -9.36 11.83
CA VAL A 192 10.83 -9.62 12.02
C VAL A 192 10.59 -9.95 13.50
N HIS A 193 9.62 -9.27 14.08
CA HIS A 193 9.14 -9.43 15.44
C HIS A 193 7.67 -9.81 15.43
N LYS A 194 7.16 -10.23 16.59
CA LYS A 194 5.76 -10.57 16.81
C LYS A 194 5.23 -9.84 18.03
N LEU A 195 4.08 -9.21 17.89
CA LEU A 195 3.37 -8.55 18.97
C LEU A 195 2.71 -9.57 19.89
N ALA A 196 2.52 -9.20 21.14
CA ALA A 196 1.62 -9.92 22.04
C ALA A 196 0.17 -9.71 21.59
N GLU A 197 -0.73 -10.57 22.06
CA GLU A 197 -2.16 -10.47 21.75
C GLU A 197 -2.72 -9.13 22.25
N GLY A 198 -3.43 -8.42 21.36
CA GLY A 198 -4.03 -7.12 21.65
C GLY A 198 -3.12 -5.91 21.48
N GLU A 199 -1.83 -6.11 21.15
CA GLU A 199 -0.92 -5.03 20.85
C GLU A 199 -0.98 -4.61 19.37
N THR A 200 -0.68 -3.34 19.10
CA THR A 200 -0.56 -2.79 17.76
C THR A 200 0.76 -2.05 17.62
N ASN A 201 1.48 -2.33 16.54
CA ASN A 201 2.68 -1.58 16.18
C ASN A 201 2.34 -0.47 15.18
N TYR A 202 2.93 0.70 15.37
CA TYR A 202 2.70 1.86 14.53
C TYR A 202 4.00 2.35 13.88
N THR A 203 3.86 3.07 12.77
CA THR A 203 4.96 3.82 12.20
C THR A 203 5.44 4.92 13.16
N VAL A 204 6.69 5.34 12.99
CA VAL A 204 7.30 6.35 13.87
C VAL A 204 6.91 7.77 13.44
N PHE A 205 6.81 8.66 14.42
CA PHE A 205 6.70 10.10 14.18
C PHE A 205 8.06 10.74 13.93
N SER A 206 8.06 11.78 13.11
CA SER A 206 9.14 12.77 13.12
C SER A 206 8.91 13.73 14.29
N LEU A 207 9.56 13.43 15.42
CA LEU A 207 9.31 14.15 16.68
C LEU A 207 9.60 15.64 16.60
N TRP A 208 10.56 16.00 15.79
CA TRP A 208 10.93 17.40 15.55
C TRP A 208 9.83 18.21 14.86
N ASP A 209 8.94 17.56 14.10
CA ASP A 209 7.79 18.21 13.49
C ASP A 209 6.57 18.24 14.43
N THR A 210 6.43 17.24 15.29
CA THR A 210 5.18 16.95 16.01
C THR A 210 5.16 17.42 17.46
N TYR A 211 6.32 17.69 18.08
CA TYR A 211 6.45 17.90 19.53
C TYR A 211 5.72 19.13 20.06
N ARG A 212 5.54 20.19 19.25
CA ARG A 212 4.94 21.46 19.73
C ARG A 212 3.41 21.46 19.77
N ALA A 213 2.78 20.74 18.86
CA ALA A 213 1.33 20.84 18.70
C ALA A 213 0.66 19.46 18.72
N LEU A 214 1.05 18.53 17.85
CA LEU A 214 0.39 17.23 17.69
C LEU A 214 0.48 16.39 18.96
N HIS A 215 1.66 16.25 19.57
CA HIS A 215 1.82 15.47 20.79
C HIS A 215 1.08 16.07 21.99
N PRO A 216 1.14 17.40 22.25
CA PRO A 216 0.27 18.04 23.24
C PRO A 216 -1.22 17.82 22.98
N LEU A 217 -1.68 17.89 21.73
CA LEU A 217 -3.06 17.60 21.37
C LEU A 217 -3.44 16.16 21.74
N PHE A 218 -2.63 15.17 21.36
CA PHE A 218 -2.87 13.77 21.67
C PHE A 218 -2.90 13.49 23.17
N ASN A 219 -2.07 14.20 23.97
CA ASN A 219 -2.12 14.11 25.42
C ASN A 219 -3.43 14.65 26.01
N LEU A 220 -4.14 15.52 25.29
CA LEU A 220 -5.43 16.07 25.73
C LEU A 220 -6.60 15.16 25.33
N ILE A 221 -6.58 14.60 24.10
CA ILE A 221 -7.71 13.89 23.52
C ILE A 221 -7.57 12.35 23.54
N GLY A 222 -6.37 11.83 23.66
CA GLY A 222 -6.04 10.39 23.61
C GLY A 222 -5.62 9.80 24.95
N ARG A 223 -6.38 10.05 26.02
CA ARG A 223 -6.05 9.64 27.41
C ARG A 223 -6.50 8.23 27.78
N GLU A 224 -6.77 7.35 26.85
CA GLU A 224 -7.05 5.93 27.13
C GLU A 224 -5.93 5.03 26.64
#